data_67e620dc023178bb4b377ac1fa08ab32
#
_entry.id   67e620dc023178bb4b377ac1fa08ab32
#
_cell.length_a   1.000
_cell.length_b   1.000
_cell.length_c   1.000
_cell.angle_alpha   90.00
_cell.angle_beta   90.00
_cell.angle_gamma   90.00
#
_symmetry.space_group_name_H-M   'P 1'
#
loop_
_entity.id
_entity.type
_entity.pdbx_description
1 polymer ?
#
loop_
_entity_poly.entity_id
_entity_poly.type
_entity_poly.pdbx_seq_one_letter_code
_entity_poly.pdbx_strand_id
1 'polypeptide(L)'
;MYKRQVIEGTDKQDEVILISGHLDSAVSSKGAVDDAGAIGTVMALAEKYKALSDKGVRTHRTLYFACWSGHEPGLHGSKYFLQQNQDIYKRIKYNINYDIIGMATPYSITYAGVKDFEAIFEKIFEKCGSTLDIFSGPVPCDTLNLTSNKIPSLTMSNGGFVWGHTPADDMKNIDKRGFDQPIDFSSELINYLDSLEKIPQGYTDDIEKQLDIYATRYGWDF
;
A
#
# COMPACT_ATOMS: atom_id res chain seq x y z
N MET A 1 -6.32 -16.10 0.74
CA MET A 1 -4.91 -16.59 0.85
C MET A 1 -3.98 -15.42 0.61
N TYR A 2 -2.77 -15.42 1.13
CA TYR A 2 -1.76 -14.38 0.90
C TYR A 2 -0.36 -14.98 0.85
N LYS A 3 0.58 -14.29 0.20
CA LYS A 3 2.03 -14.56 0.24
C LYS A 3 2.70 -13.46 1.04
N ARG A 4 3.80 -13.80 1.73
CA ARG A 4 4.52 -12.85 2.57
C ARG A 4 6.03 -13.04 2.56
N GLN A 5 6.74 -11.93 2.80
CA GLN A 5 8.14 -11.89 3.17
C GLN A 5 8.32 -10.93 4.33
N VAL A 6 9.25 -11.21 5.22
CA VAL A 6 9.53 -10.39 6.41
C VAL A 6 11.02 -10.09 6.45
N ILE A 7 11.35 -8.84 6.74
CA ILE A 7 12.70 -8.38 7.05
C ILE A 7 12.65 -7.80 8.45
N GLU A 8 13.17 -8.54 9.41
CA GLU A 8 13.13 -8.16 10.82
C GLU A 8 13.90 -6.87 11.06
N GLY A 9 13.32 -5.96 11.83
CA GLY A 9 13.95 -4.74 12.29
C GLY A 9 15.06 -4.98 13.32
N THR A 10 15.66 -3.90 13.81
CA THR A 10 16.70 -3.96 14.85
C THR A 10 16.10 -3.75 16.25
N ASP A 11 15.97 -2.52 16.68
CA ASP A 11 15.57 -2.13 18.04
C ASP A 11 14.07 -1.81 18.19
N LYS A 12 13.35 -1.62 17.07
CA LYS A 12 11.89 -1.48 17.00
C LYS A 12 11.24 -2.63 16.23
N GLN A 13 11.79 -3.82 16.35
CA GLN A 13 11.32 -5.01 15.59
C GLN A 13 9.85 -5.36 15.84
N ASP A 14 9.28 -4.95 16.99
CA ASP A 14 7.87 -5.16 17.32
C ASP A 14 6.91 -4.14 16.65
N GLU A 15 7.43 -3.17 15.93
CA GLU A 15 6.67 -2.26 15.10
C GLU A 15 6.85 -2.65 13.62
N VAL A 16 5.75 -2.75 12.89
CA VAL A 16 5.71 -3.22 11.50
C VAL A 16 5.28 -2.10 10.57
N ILE A 17 6.05 -1.89 9.50
CA ILE A 17 5.61 -1.18 8.30
C ILE A 17 5.21 -2.26 7.29
N LEU A 18 3.93 -2.27 6.90
CA LEU A 18 3.36 -3.21 5.95
C LEU A 18 3.39 -2.62 4.55
N ILE A 19 3.91 -3.36 3.58
CA ILE A 19 3.94 -3.01 2.17
C ILE A 19 3.11 -4.06 1.42
N SER A 20 2.10 -3.64 0.66
CA SER A 20 1.12 -4.58 0.10
C SER A 20 0.59 -4.21 -1.28
N GLY A 21 0.02 -5.19 -1.96
CA GLY A 21 -0.74 -5.12 -3.19
C GLY A 21 -1.54 -6.41 -3.38
N HIS A 22 -2.44 -6.50 -4.36
CA HIS A 22 -3.20 -7.73 -4.58
C HIS A 22 -2.68 -8.58 -5.73
N LEU A 23 -2.86 -9.87 -5.64
CA LEU A 23 -2.26 -10.88 -6.53
C LEU A 23 -3.24 -11.39 -7.59
N ASP A 24 -4.53 -11.32 -7.32
CA ASP A 24 -5.58 -11.71 -8.25
C ASP A 24 -5.92 -10.57 -9.21
N SER A 25 -6.68 -10.87 -10.22
CA SER A 25 -7.25 -9.93 -11.18
C SER A 25 -8.72 -10.27 -11.44
N ALA A 26 -9.48 -9.32 -11.94
CA ALA A 26 -10.86 -9.56 -12.36
C ALA A 26 -10.94 -10.69 -13.39
N VAL A 27 -12.01 -11.50 -13.34
CA VAL A 27 -12.17 -12.73 -14.15
C VAL A 27 -11.97 -12.48 -15.65
N SER A 28 -12.34 -11.30 -16.14
CA SER A 28 -12.20 -10.93 -17.56
C SER A 28 -10.88 -10.21 -17.88
N SER A 29 -10.06 -9.91 -16.90
CA SER A 29 -8.80 -9.15 -17.04
C SER A 29 -7.58 -10.08 -17.09
N LYS A 30 -6.51 -9.62 -17.75
CA LYS A 30 -5.18 -10.25 -17.63
C LYS A 30 -4.39 -9.71 -16.44
N GLY A 31 -4.85 -8.61 -15.84
CA GLY A 31 -4.30 -8.06 -14.61
C GLY A 31 -2.88 -7.53 -14.72
N ALA A 32 -2.50 -6.92 -15.86
CA ALA A 32 -1.13 -6.44 -16.02
C ALA A 32 -0.86 -5.19 -15.16
N VAL A 33 -1.76 -4.23 -15.20
CA VAL A 33 -1.71 -3.00 -14.41
C VAL A 33 -2.46 -3.19 -13.08
N ASP A 34 -3.56 -3.93 -13.12
CA ASP A 34 -4.44 -4.25 -12.00
C ASP A 34 -4.45 -5.78 -11.75
N ASP A 35 -3.44 -6.38 -11.02
CA ASP A 35 -2.52 -5.65 -10.16
C ASP A 35 -1.09 -6.24 -10.22
N ALA A 36 -0.70 -6.88 -11.33
CA ALA A 36 0.66 -7.45 -11.45
C ALA A 36 1.75 -6.38 -11.33
N GLY A 37 1.48 -5.14 -11.77
CA GLY A 37 2.38 -4.01 -11.62
C GLY A 37 2.65 -3.67 -10.16
N ALA A 38 1.61 -3.65 -9.31
CA ALA A 38 1.78 -3.43 -7.88
C ALA A 38 2.57 -4.56 -7.21
N ILE A 39 2.28 -5.81 -7.56
CA ILE A 39 3.07 -6.96 -7.07
C ILE A 39 4.54 -6.83 -7.46
N GLY A 40 4.83 -6.41 -8.70
CA GLY A 40 6.19 -6.11 -9.15
C GLY A 40 6.88 -5.06 -8.27
N THR A 41 6.16 -4.01 -7.90
CA THR A 41 6.64 -2.95 -6.99
C THR A 41 6.92 -3.47 -5.58
N VAL A 42 5.99 -4.25 -5.01
CA VAL A 42 6.17 -4.89 -3.68
C VAL A 42 7.40 -5.81 -3.68
N MET A 43 7.58 -6.60 -4.75
CA MET A 43 8.72 -7.51 -4.88
C MET A 43 10.05 -6.74 -5.02
N ALA A 44 10.09 -5.68 -5.84
CA ALA A 44 11.28 -4.85 -6.02
C ALA A 44 11.73 -4.19 -4.71
N LEU A 45 10.78 -3.70 -3.92
CA LEU A 45 11.08 -3.16 -2.57
C LEU A 45 11.57 -4.26 -1.63
N ALA A 46 10.96 -5.44 -1.65
CA ALA A 46 11.39 -6.57 -0.84
C ALA A 46 12.84 -7.00 -1.19
N GLU A 47 13.18 -7.07 -2.46
CA GLU A 47 14.56 -7.36 -2.93
C GLU A 47 15.53 -6.26 -2.50
N LYS A 48 15.17 -4.99 -2.68
CA LYS A 48 16.00 -3.84 -2.26
C LYS A 48 16.36 -3.90 -0.79
N TYR A 49 15.36 -4.05 0.08
CA TYR A 49 15.59 -4.08 1.53
C TYR A 49 16.25 -5.38 1.99
N LYS A 50 15.99 -6.50 1.32
CA LYS A 50 16.74 -7.75 1.57
C LYS A 50 18.21 -7.59 1.25
N ALA A 51 18.54 -7.01 0.10
CA ALA A 51 19.94 -6.76 -0.30
C ALA A 51 20.66 -5.79 0.64
N LEU A 52 19.96 -4.80 1.20
CA LEU A 52 20.50 -3.92 2.25
C LEU A 52 20.74 -4.69 3.55
N SER A 53 19.78 -5.49 3.97
CA SER A 53 19.89 -6.34 5.17
C SER A 53 21.05 -7.32 5.09
N ASP A 54 21.29 -7.93 3.92
CA ASP A 54 22.41 -8.85 3.69
C ASP A 54 23.78 -8.15 3.80
N LYS A 55 23.81 -6.84 3.59
CA LYS A 55 24.98 -5.98 3.80
C LYS A 55 25.08 -5.39 5.21
N GLY A 56 24.19 -5.80 6.12
CA GLY A 56 24.15 -5.31 7.49
C GLY A 56 23.43 -3.96 7.68
N VAL A 57 22.80 -3.43 6.62
CA VAL A 57 22.01 -2.20 6.69
C VAL A 57 20.55 -2.58 6.89
N ARG A 58 20.03 -2.35 8.10
CA ARG A 58 18.66 -2.76 8.48
C ARG A 58 17.90 -1.58 9.03
N THR A 59 16.59 -1.60 8.81
CA THR A 59 15.64 -0.67 9.43
C THR A 59 15.52 -0.94 10.94
N HIS A 60 15.11 0.07 11.69
CA HIS A 60 14.73 -0.10 13.09
C HIS A 60 13.48 -0.97 13.23
N ARG A 61 12.49 -0.73 12.35
CA ARG A 61 11.21 -1.42 12.29
C ARG A 61 11.24 -2.61 11.34
N THR A 62 10.42 -3.58 11.62
CA THR A 62 10.20 -4.73 10.74
C THR A 62 9.46 -4.29 9.48
N LEU A 63 9.97 -4.69 8.32
CA LEU A 63 9.28 -4.55 7.04
C LEU A 63 8.56 -5.86 6.70
N TYR A 64 7.26 -5.75 6.44
CA TYR A 64 6.42 -6.88 6.11
C TYR A 64 5.82 -6.67 4.72
N PHE A 65 6.15 -7.54 3.78
CA PHE A 65 5.68 -7.48 2.41
C PHE A 65 4.58 -8.53 2.23
N ALA A 66 3.40 -8.10 1.77
CA ALA A 66 2.26 -8.98 1.61
C ALA A 66 1.60 -8.81 0.24
N CYS A 67 1.26 -9.93 -0.39
CA CYS A 67 0.48 -9.98 -1.62
C CYS A 67 -0.84 -10.67 -1.30
N TRP A 68 -1.94 -9.95 -1.43
CA TRP A 68 -3.28 -10.44 -1.11
C TRP A 68 -3.87 -11.25 -2.26
N SER A 69 -4.79 -12.14 -1.99
CA SER A 69 -5.60 -12.81 -3.00
C SER A 69 -7.07 -12.70 -2.61
N GLY A 70 -7.95 -12.58 -3.59
CA GLY A 70 -9.37 -12.37 -3.35
C GLY A 70 -9.72 -10.90 -3.07
N HIS A 71 -8.96 -9.99 -3.66
CA HIS A 71 -9.26 -8.55 -3.67
C HIS A 71 -10.52 -8.29 -4.50
N GLU A 72 -10.53 -8.75 -5.74
CA GLU A 72 -11.59 -8.51 -6.71
C GLU A 72 -12.98 -8.99 -6.25
N PRO A 73 -13.13 -10.17 -5.62
CA PRO A 73 -14.42 -10.59 -5.08
C PRO A 73 -14.80 -9.96 -3.74
N GLY A 74 -14.01 -9.03 -3.18
CA GLY A 74 -14.37 -8.30 -1.96
C GLY A 74 -13.32 -8.26 -0.86
N LEU A 75 -12.05 -8.02 -1.20
CA LEU A 75 -10.95 -7.74 -0.27
C LEU A 75 -10.70 -8.88 0.77
N HIS A 76 -10.98 -10.13 0.37
CA HIS A 76 -10.97 -11.27 1.30
C HIS A 76 -9.59 -11.57 1.88
N GLY A 77 -8.52 -11.36 1.09
CA GLY A 77 -7.15 -11.69 1.50
C GLY A 77 -6.65 -10.82 2.65
N SER A 78 -6.81 -9.51 2.55
CA SER A 78 -6.44 -8.55 3.60
C SER A 78 -7.33 -8.71 4.84
N LYS A 79 -8.64 -8.90 4.67
CA LYS A 79 -9.56 -9.18 5.79
C LYS A 79 -9.16 -10.45 6.54
N TYR A 80 -8.96 -11.54 5.83
CA TYR A 80 -8.56 -12.81 6.42
C TYR A 80 -7.20 -12.73 7.13
N PHE A 81 -6.24 -11.99 6.53
CA PHE A 81 -4.93 -11.79 7.15
C PHE A 81 -5.05 -11.15 8.53
N LEU A 82 -5.82 -10.07 8.66
CA LEU A 82 -6.03 -9.38 9.93
C LEU A 82 -6.69 -10.28 10.97
N GLN A 83 -7.66 -11.09 10.56
CA GLN A 83 -8.36 -12.01 11.44
C GLN A 83 -7.46 -13.15 11.96
N GLN A 84 -6.60 -13.70 11.11
CA GLN A 84 -5.81 -14.88 11.43
C GLN A 84 -4.43 -14.58 12.02
N ASN A 85 -3.95 -13.33 11.89
CA ASN A 85 -2.60 -12.94 12.33
C ASN A 85 -2.64 -11.81 13.34
N GLN A 86 -3.39 -12.01 14.41
CA GLN A 86 -3.59 -11.01 15.46
C GLN A 86 -2.28 -10.49 16.08
N ASP A 87 -1.25 -11.34 16.15
CA ASP A 87 0.07 -10.95 16.67
C ASP A 87 0.75 -9.91 15.74
N ILE A 88 0.68 -10.15 14.43
CA ILE A 88 1.24 -9.22 13.44
C ILE A 88 0.36 -7.97 13.35
N TYR A 89 -0.96 -8.14 13.31
CA TYR A 89 -1.92 -7.04 13.23
C TYR A 89 -1.64 -5.95 14.28
N LYS A 90 -1.47 -6.32 15.54
CA LYS A 90 -1.21 -5.38 16.66
C LYS A 90 0.11 -4.63 16.52
N ARG A 91 1.04 -5.17 15.75
CA ARG A 91 2.37 -4.60 15.49
C ARG A 91 2.38 -3.65 14.30
N ILE A 92 1.40 -3.72 13.37
CA ILE A 92 1.34 -2.85 12.20
C ILE A 92 1.12 -1.41 12.66
N LYS A 93 2.03 -0.51 12.24
CA LYS A 93 1.99 0.92 12.55
C LYS A 93 1.66 1.77 11.33
N TYR A 94 1.91 1.25 10.13
CA TYR A 94 1.59 1.92 8.87
C TYR A 94 1.49 0.90 7.75
N ASN A 95 0.60 1.16 6.77
CA ASN A 95 0.51 0.37 5.55
C ASN A 95 0.74 1.25 4.32
N ILE A 96 1.62 0.78 3.43
CA ILE A 96 1.84 1.31 2.09
C ILE A 96 1.28 0.28 1.11
N ASN A 97 0.17 0.60 0.47
CA ASN A 97 -0.50 -0.27 -0.49
C ASN A 97 -0.34 0.25 -1.91
N TYR A 98 -0.29 -0.65 -2.84
CA TYR A 98 -0.31 -0.36 -4.26
C TYR A 98 -1.52 -1.04 -4.88
N ASP A 99 -2.12 -0.34 -5.84
CA ASP A 99 -3.27 -0.80 -6.58
C ASP A 99 -3.30 -0.02 -7.90
N ILE A 100 -3.27 -0.72 -9.04
CA ILE A 100 -3.18 -0.10 -10.37
C ILE A 100 -1.82 0.60 -10.58
N ILE A 101 -0.76 -0.17 -10.79
CA ILE A 101 0.62 0.30 -10.94
C ILE A 101 1.22 -0.17 -12.27
N GLY A 102 2.08 0.67 -12.86
CA GLY A 102 2.93 0.28 -13.99
C GLY A 102 2.69 1.05 -15.29
N MET A 103 1.93 2.14 -15.27
CA MET A 103 1.78 3.03 -16.41
C MET A 103 2.69 4.26 -16.27
N ALA A 104 3.10 4.86 -17.39
CA ALA A 104 3.83 6.14 -17.40
C ALA A 104 2.86 7.34 -17.30
N THR A 105 1.86 7.24 -16.45
CA THR A 105 0.87 8.30 -16.16
C THR A 105 1.08 8.86 -14.76
N PRO A 106 0.56 10.05 -14.44
CA PRO A 106 0.64 10.56 -13.07
C PRO A 106 0.07 9.59 -12.06
N TYR A 107 0.67 9.60 -10.87
CA TYR A 107 0.19 8.85 -9.71
C TYR A 107 -0.70 9.71 -8.83
N SER A 108 -1.51 9.06 -8.03
CA SER A 108 -2.19 9.65 -6.90
C SER A 108 -1.91 8.84 -5.63
N ILE A 109 -1.98 9.52 -4.50
CA ILE A 109 -2.04 8.89 -3.18
C ILE A 109 -3.39 9.19 -2.58
N THR A 110 -4.08 8.15 -2.14
CA THR A 110 -5.21 8.28 -1.22
C THR A 110 -4.78 7.73 0.13
N TYR A 111 -4.91 8.52 1.19
CA TYR A 111 -4.44 8.13 2.51
C TYR A 111 -5.53 8.27 3.58
N ALA A 112 -5.48 7.38 4.55
CA ALA A 112 -6.24 7.43 5.79
C ALA A 112 -5.25 7.49 6.96
N GLY A 113 -5.24 8.61 7.68
CA GLY A 113 -4.28 8.84 8.76
C GLY A 113 -4.44 10.23 9.36
N VAL A 114 -3.47 10.65 10.14
CA VAL A 114 -3.41 12.04 10.64
C VAL A 114 -3.07 13.00 9.51
N LYS A 115 -3.61 14.21 9.57
CA LYS A 115 -3.46 15.22 8.52
C LYS A 115 -1.98 15.59 8.24
N ASP A 116 -1.13 15.50 9.25
CA ASP A 116 0.29 15.85 9.13
C ASP A 116 1.05 15.03 8.08
N PHE A 117 0.52 13.85 7.70
CA PHE A 117 1.11 13.03 6.63
C PHE A 117 1.08 13.70 5.26
N GLU A 118 0.09 14.56 4.98
CA GLU A 118 -0.01 15.27 3.70
C GLU A 118 1.24 16.10 3.40
N ALA A 119 1.66 16.94 4.36
CA ALA A 119 2.87 17.75 4.23
C ALA A 119 4.16 16.92 4.12
N ILE A 120 4.15 15.68 4.63
CA ILE A 120 5.26 14.75 4.52
C ILE A 120 5.31 14.18 3.10
N PHE A 121 4.17 13.78 2.55
CA PHE A 121 4.07 13.29 1.19
C PHE A 121 4.50 14.35 0.18
N GLU A 122 4.05 15.60 0.32
CA GLU A 122 4.47 16.70 -0.52
C GLU A 122 6.01 16.87 -0.53
N LYS A 123 6.66 16.86 0.62
CA LYS A 123 8.12 16.95 0.73
C LYS A 123 8.85 15.78 0.08
N ILE A 124 8.30 14.56 0.20
CA ILE A 124 8.89 13.38 -0.42
C ILE A 124 8.76 13.51 -1.95
N PHE A 125 7.63 13.99 -2.46
CA PHE A 125 7.43 14.20 -3.89
C PHE A 125 8.36 15.24 -4.46
N GLU A 126 8.53 16.37 -3.79
CA GLU A 126 9.51 17.38 -4.19
C GLU A 126 10.92 16.79 -4.30
N LYS A 127 11.30 15.95 -3.32
CA LYS A 127 12.60 15.27 -3.30
C LYS A 127 12.75 14.26 -4.44
N CYS A 128 11.69 13.53 -4.78
CA CYS A 128 11.68 12.56 -5.89
C CYS A 128 11.49 13.22 -7.26
N GLY A 129 11.33 14.55 -7.33
CA GLY A 129 11.10 15.28 -8.59
C GLY A 129 9.74 14.98 -9.24
N SER A 130 8.74 14.65 -8.43
CA SER A 130 7.43 14.19 -8.89
C SER A 130 6.35 15.17 -8.48
N THR A 131 5.27 15.22 -9.28
CA THR A 131 4.00 15.86 -8.91
C THR A 131 2.92 14.80 -8.77
N LEU A 132 2.13 14.88 -7.71
CA LEU A 132 1.10 13.89 -7.41
C LEU A 132 -0.14 14.57 -6.85
N ASP A 133 -1.27 13.94 -7.12
CA ASP A 133 -2.51 14.29 -6.45
C ASP A 133 -2.60 13.52 -5.12
N ILE A 134 -2.87 14.24 -4.03
CA ILE A 134 -3.00 13.68 -2.69
C ILE A 134 -4.45 13.85 -2.24
N PHE A 135 -5.08 12.75 -1.86
CA PHE A 135 -6.45 12.72 -1.38
C PHE A 135 -6.51 12.14 0.04
N SER A 136 -7.30 12.77 0.91
CA SER A 136 -7.58 12.26 2.25
C SER A 136 -8.88 11.45 2.23
N GLY A 137 -8.85 10.24 2.77
CA GLY A 137 -10.00 9.37 2.94
C GLY A 137 -9.69 7.90 2.69
N PRO A 138 -10.62 6.99 3.04
CA PRO A 138 -10.51 5.60 2.65
C PRO A 138 -10.80 5.45 1.14
N VAL A 139 -10.19 4.45 0.52
CA VAL A 139 -10.45 4.04 -0.86
C VAL A 139 -10.91 2.58 -0.86
N PRO A 140 -11.80 2.15 -1.79
CA PRO A 140 -12.31 0.78 -1.83
C PRO A 140 -11.24 -0.20 -2.37
N CYS A 141 -10.18 -0.42 -1.60
CA CYS A 141 -9.10 -1.36 -1.86
C CYS A 141 -8.68 -2.03 -0.54
N ASP A 142 -7.62 -2.84 -0.53
CA ASP A 142 -7.18 -3.60 0.65
C ASP A 142 -6.89 -2.73 1.88
N THR A 143 -6.50 -1.46 1.69
CA THR A 143 -6.35 -0.50 2.80
C THR A 143 -7.63 -0.26 3.58
N LEU A 144 -8.80 -0.53 3.01
CA LEU A 144 -10.07 -0.34 3.70
C LEU A 144 -10.18 -1.24 4.94
N ASN A 145 -9.74 -2.52 4.84
CA ASN A 145 -9.69 -3.44 5.97
C ASN A 145 -8.69 -2.98 7.05
N LEU A 146 -7.58 -2.35 6.67
CA LEU A 146 -6.60 -1.83 7.62
C LEU A 146 -7.09 -0.53 8.27
N THR A 147 -7.66 0.36 7.47
CA THR A 147 -8.22 1.64 7.95
C THR A 147 -9.37 1.40 8.94
N SER A 148 -10.29 0.47 8.65
CA SER A 148 -11.39 0.12 9.57
C SER A 148 -10.88 -0.44 10.91
N ASN A 149 -9.69 -1.01 10.91
CA ASN A 149 -8.99 -1.49 12.10
C ASN A 149 -8.01 -0.44 12.69
N LYS A 150 -8.18 0.82 12.35
CA LYS A 150 -7.42 1.98 12.88
C LYS A 150 -5.92 1.96 12.58
N ILE A 151 -5.52 1.31 11.48
CA ILE A 151 -4.15 1.32 10.98
C ILE A 151 -4.02 2.43 9.92
N PRO A 152 -3.17 3.45 10.14
CA PRO A 152 -2.91 4.47 9.12
C PRO A 152 -2.38 3.81 7.84
N SER A 153 -2.93 4.21 6.71
CA SER A 153 -2.67 3.55 5.43
C SER A 153 -2.65 4.55 4.29
N LEU A 154 -1.89 4.25 3.25
CA LEU A 154 -2.03 4.90 1.96
C LEU A 154 -2.18 3.86 0.83
N THR A 155 -2.88 4.24 -0.22
CA THR A 155 -2.85 3.54 -1.51
C THR A 155 -2.27 4.47 -2.56
N MET A 156 -1.27 3.98 -3.29
CA MET A 156 -0.72 4.64 -4.46
C MET A 156 -1.28 3.96 -5.72
N SER A 157 -1.79 4.77 -6.66
CA SER A 157 -2.39 4.29 -7.90
C SER A 157 -2.02 5.19 -9.08
N ASN A 158 -1.91 4.62 -10.28
CA ASN A 158 -1.83 5.40 -11.52
C ASN A 158 -3.18 6.04 -11.85
N GLY A 159 -3.16 7.31 -12.22
CA GLY A 159 -4.31 7.98 -12.81
C GLY A 159 -4.57 7.54 -14.26
N GLY A 160 -5.82 7.69 -14.72
CA GLY A 160 -6.18 7.46 -16.12
C GLY A 160 -6.29 6.00 -16.56
N PHE A 161 -6.37 5.06 -15.62
CA PHE A 161 -6.60 3.64 -15.92
C PHE A 161 -8.05 3.41 -16.36
N VAL A 162 -8.25 3.26 -17.67
CA VAL A 162 -9.58 3.11 -18.29
C VAL A 162 -9.89 1.67 -18.73
N TRP A 163 -8.93 0.76 -18.61
CA TRP A 163 -9.06 -0.66 -19.03
C TRP A 163 -9.36 -1.61 -17.88
N GLY A 164 -9.58 -1.08 -16.69
CA GLY A 164 -9.80 -1.88 -15.48
C GLY A 164 -10.84 -2.96 -15.67
N HIS A 165 -10.56 -4.14 -15.16
CA HIS A 165 -11.43 -5.32 -15.21
C HIS A 165 -11.81 -5.78 -16.63
N THR A 166 -11.01 -5.42 -17.64
CA THR A 166 -11.26 -5.83 -19.04
C THR A 166 -10.08 -6.62 -19.62
N PRO A 167 -10.27 -7.38 -20.73
CA PRO A 167 -9.17 -8.06 -21.43
C PRO A 167 -8.10 -7.11 -22.00
N ALA A 168 -8.37 -5.79 -22.02
CA ALA A 168 -7.43 -4.77 -22.50
C ALA A 168 -6.37 -4.41 -21.46
N ASP A 169 -6.52 -4.79 -20.19
CA ASP A 169 -5.45 -4.69 -19.19
C ASP A 169 -4.39 -5.77 -19.46
N ASP A 170 -3.44 -5.43 -20.30
CA ASP A 170 -2.43 -6.31 -20.88
C ASP A 170 -1.03 -5.74 -20.69
N MET A 171 0.00 -6.57 -20.77
CA MET A 171 1.42 -6.22 -20.67
C MET A 171 1.86 -5.08 -21.60
N LYS A 172 1.15 -4.84 -22.71
CA LYS A 172 1.42 -3.68 -23.60
C LYS A 172 1.16 -2.32 -22.93
N ASN A 173 0.38 -2.30 -21.85
CA ASN A 173 0.06 -1.10 -21.07
C ASN A 173 1.11 -0.83 -19.98
N ILE A 174 2.00 -1.79 -19.72
CA ILE A 174 3.09 -1.63 -18.77
C ILE A 174 4.21 -0.83 -19.39
N ASP A 175 4.64 0.21 -18.67
CA ASP A 175 5.81 1.02 -19.00
C ASP A 175 6.81 0.96 -17.83
N LYS A 176 8.06 0.64 -18.11
CA LYS A 176 9.11 0.54 -17.08
C LYS A 176 9.26 1.83 -16.26
N ARG A 177 9.04 2.99 -16.88
CA ARG A 177 9.09 4.30 -16.20
C ARG A 177 8.01 4.45 -15.12
N GLY A 178 6.94 3.64 -15.21
CA GLY A 178 5.87 3.60 -14.23
C GLY A 178 6.24 2.93 -12.90
N PHE A 179 7.47 2.46 -12.71
CA PHE A 179 7.89 1.80 -11.46
C PHE A 179 8.87 2.63 -10.64
N ASP A 180 9.61 3.55 -11.27
CA ASP A 180 10.65 4.31 -10.56
C ASP A 180 10.04 5.16 -9.44
N GLN A 181 8.98 5.91 -9.76
CA GLN A 181 8.33 6.83 -8.83
C GLN A 181 7.73 6.13 -7.58
N PRO A 182 6.91 5.06 -7.70
CA PRO A 182 6.40 4.36 -6.52
C PRO A 182 7.50 3.73 -5.67
N ILE A 183 8.57 3.23 -6.27
CA ILE A 183 9.70 2.64 -5.55
C ILE A 183 10.49 3.72 -4.79
N ASP A 184 10.78 4.86 -5.44
CA ASP A 184 11.53 5.96 -4.83
C ASP A 184 10.73 6.63 -3.72
N PHE A 185 9.47 6.97 -3.98
CA PHE A 185 8.58 7.53 -2.98
C PHE A 185 8.47 6.64 -1.75
N SER A 186 8.20 5.34 -1.95
CA SER A 186 8.03 4.43 -0.83
C SER A 186 9.31 4.18 -0.07
N SER A 187 10.46 4.19 -0.75
CA SER A 187 11.76 4.10 -0.06
C SER A 187 11.99 5.30 0.86
N GLU A 188 11.69 6.50 0.40
CA GLU A 188 11.79 7.71 1.21
C GLU A 188 10.78 7.72 2.36
N LEU A 189 9.54 7.28 2.09
CA LEU A 189 8.52 7.17 3.13
C LEU A 189 8.89 6.12 4.19
N ILE A 190 9.40 4.96 3.80
CA ILE A 190 9.88 3.93 4.73
C ILE A 190 11.01 4.50 5.59
N ASN A 191 12.00 5.18 4.98
CA ASN A 191 13.10 5.81 5.71
C ASN A 191 12.59 6.87 6.70
N TYR A 192 11.62 7.69 6.29
CA TYR A 192 11.01 8.67 7.15
C TYR A 192 10.28 8.03 8.33
N LEU A 193 9.38 7.07 8.06
CA LEU A 193 8.62 6.37 9.10
C LEU A 193 9.56 5.62 10.08
N ASP A 194 10.63 5.04 9.56
CA ASP A 194 11.62 4.32 10.35
C ASP A 194 12.44 5.25 11.27
N SER A 195 12.68 6.49 10.84
CA SER A 195 13.39 7.51 11.63
C SER A 195 12.59 8.07 12.80
N LEU A 196 11.25 7.93 12.78
CA LEU A 196 10.41 8.47 13.84
C LEU A 196 10.57 7.69 15.14
N GLU A 197 10.56 8.38 16.27
CA GLU A 197 10.46 7.71 17.57
C GLU A 197 9.14 6.92 17.67
N LYS A 198 8.04 7.54 17.24
CA LYS A 198 6.71 6.92 17.19
C LYS A 198 6.00 7.35 15.91
N ILE A 199 5.48 6.39 15.15
CA ILE A 199 4.61 6.67 14.01
C ILE A 199 3.27 7.17 14.54
N PRO A 200 2.77 8.36 14.10
CA PRO A 200 1.47 8.87 14.49
C PRO A 200 0.35 7.88 14.15
N GLN A 201 -0.55 7.66 15.10
CA GLN A 201 -1.70 6.77 14.94
C GLN A 201 -3.00 7.57 14.99
N GLY A 202 -4.07 7.00 14.43
CA GLY A 202 -5.39 7.62 14.36
C GLY A 202 -5.67 8.27 13.01
N TYR A 203 -6.84 8.87 12.89
CA TYR A 203 -7.30 9.57 11.68
C TYR A 203 -8.02 10.86 12.02
N THR A 204 -8.40 11.61 10.97
CA THR A 204 -9.36 12.70 11.07
C THR A 204 -10.77 12.13 11.28
N ASP A 205 -11.66 12.91 11.94
CA ASP A 205 -13.04 12.49 12.25
C ASP A 205 -13.89 12.14 11.02
N ASP A 206 -13.48 12.60 9.84
CA ASP A 206 -14.22 12.36 8.60
C ASP A 206 -14.01 10.95 8.06
N ILE A 207 -12.93 10.25 8.44
CA ILE A 207 -12.65 8.90 7.94
C ILE A 207 -13.66 7.90 8.48
N GLU A 208 -14.06 7.98 9.75
CA GLU A 208 -15.06 7.08 10.32
C GLU A 208 -16.41 7.22 9.59
N LYS A 209 -16.83 8.45 9.30
CA LYS A 209 -18.06 8.70 8.51
C LYS A 209 -17.98 8.14 7.10
N GLN A 210 -16.80 8.24 6.46
CA GLN A 210 -16.60 7.69 5.13
C GLN A 210 -16.61 6.16 5.14
N LEU A 211 -16.06 5.52 6.16
CA LEU A 211 -16.14 4.06 6.34
C LEU A 211 -17.58 3.59 6.47
N ASP A 212 -18.41 4.29 7.25
CA ASP A 212 -19.84 3.99 7.38
C ASP A 212 -20.58 4.10 6.03
N ILE A 213 -20.20 5.08 5.20
CA ILE A 213 -20.76 5.22 3.84
C ILE A 213 -20.36 4.01 2.97
N TYR A 214 -19.10 3.56 3.04
CA TYR A 214 -18.65 2.38 2.31
C TYR A 214 -19.34 1.11 2.78
N ALA A 215 -19.45 0.90 4.11
CA ALA A 215 -20.18 -0.22 4.69
C ALA A 215 -21.62 -0.27 4.17
N THR A 216 -22.32 0.87 4.22
CA THR A 216 -23.72 0.98 3.76
C THR A 216 -23.85 0.78 2.26
N ARG A 217 -22.96 1.38 1.45
CA ARG A 217 -23.07 1.40 -0.01
C ARG A 217 -22.74 0.06 -0.65
N TYR A 218 -21.76 -0.65 -0.11
CA TYR A 218 -21.24 -1.90 -0.67
C TYR A 218 -21.62 -3.13 0.15
N GLY A 219 -22.32 -2.96 1.27
CA GLY A 219 -22.69 -4.06 2.16
C GLY A 219 -21.46 -4.74 2.80
N TRP A 220 -20.38 -3.99 2.97
CA TRP A 220 -19.16 -4.51 3.54
C TRP A 220 -19.22 -4.46 5.07
N ASP A 221 -18.90 -5.58 5.69
CA ASP A 221 -18.74 -5.73 7.14
C ASP A 221 -17.23 -5.71 7.45
N PHE A 222 -16.79 -4.62 8.07
CA PHE A 222 -15.38 -4.40 8.40
C PHE A 222 -14.99 -4.97 9.76
#